data_91061dd6fe1b26f2b038319dc010e95e
#
_entry.id   91061dd6fe1b26f2b038319dc010e95e
#
_cell.length_a   1.000
_cell.length_b   1.000
_cell.length_c   1.000
_cell.angle_alpha   90.00
_cell.angle_beta   90.00
_cell.angle_gamma   90.00
#
_symmetry.space_group_name_H-M   'P 1'
#
loop_
_entity.id
_entity.type
_entity.pdbx_description
1 polymer ?
#
loop_
_entity_poly.entity_id
_entity_poly.type
_entity_poly.pdbx_seq_one_letter_code
_entity_poly.pdbx_strand_id
1 'polypeptide(L)'
;MNRRIRQSKSLNLPTYPGEYIYIPDMLVAIVALANYSSQYDGKYSTTVNMWVERAKKEWIDKETGLVASFLEVYNDSIRIVLPVKGSYSALNCYYLSLVDPEFAKEQYDCLMKNYKQGFPFAGIKEYHDRTCLFGMDIDAGPIIFNLSPSGTAFAIGCATSLDDMEFRNKLLKTAELGGSTVTWFGKSHYLLANLALVGEAIVLAMRTSAPKTRM
;
A
#
# COMPACT_ATOMS: atom_id res chain seq x y z
N MET A 1 18.94 -1.21 -11.87
CA MET A 1 17.79 -0.45 -11.33
C MET A 1 18.18 0.96 -10.92
N ASN A 2 19.03 1.19 -9.90
CA ASN A 2 19.43 2.54 -9.43
C ASN A 2 19.83 3.53 -10.55
N ARG A 3 20.73 3.13 -11.47
CA ARG A 3 21.14 3.99 -12.60
C ARG A 3 19.95 4.46 -13.44
N ARG A 4 19.00 3.58 -13.74
CA ARG A 4 17.81 3.93 -14.54
C ARG A 4 16.89 4.90 -13.78
N ILE A 5 16.68 4.68 -12.48
CA ILE A 5 15.91 5.61 -11.63
C ILE A 5 16.52 7.00 -11.65
N ARG A 6 17.84 7.12 -11.45
CA ARG A 6 18.54 8.40 -11.44
C ARG A 6 18.60 9.11 -12.81
N GLN A 7 18.52 8.35 -13.88
CA GLN A 7 18.46 8.91 -15.25
C GLN A 7 17.04 9.30 -15.65
N SER A 8 16.03 8.84 -14.96
CA SER A 8 14.65 9.25 -15.20
C SER A 8 14.39 10.65 -14.65
N LYS A 9 13.73 11.50 -15.44
CA LYS A 9 13.34 12.87 -15.04
C LYS A 9 12.43 12.87 -13.80
N SER A 10 11.62 11.83 -13.64
CA SER A 10 10.68 11.68 -12.51
C SER A 10 11.29 10.95 -11.32
N LEU A 11 12.51 10.42 -11.39
CA LEU A 11 13.04 9.40 -10.45
C LEU A 11 12.17 8.12 -10.38
N ASN A 12 11.28 7.93 -11.35
CA ASN A 12 10.40 6.78 -11.42
C ASN A 12 10.54 6.09 -12.78
N LEU A 13 10.14 4.85 -12.83
CA LEU A 13 10.09 4.04 -14.04
C LEU A 13 8.68 3.49 -14.20
N PRO A 14 8.11 3.49 -15.42
CA PRO A 14 6.85 2.81 -15.65
C PRO A 14 7.05 1.31 -15.44
N THR A 15 6.06 0.65 -14.86
CA THR A 15 6.07 -0.81 -14.65
C THR A 15 6.01 -1.53 -15.99
N TYR A 16 5.19 -1.02 -16.91
CA TYR A 16 5.05 -1.51 -18.27
C TYR A 16 5.30 -0.39 -19.28
N PRO A 17 5.85 -0.70 -20.46
CA PRO A 17 6.05 0.30 -21.51
C PRO A 17 4.71 0.94 -21.95
N GLY A 18 4.66 2.27 -21.96
CA GLY A 18 3.47 3.03 -22.37
C GLY A 18 2.38 3.18 -21.30
N GLU A 19 2.59 2.63 -20.11
CA GLU A 19 1.67 2.73 -18.97
C GLU A 19 2.04 3.89 -18.04
N TYR A 20 1.13 4.20 -17.14
CA TYR A 20 1.41 5.12 -16.03
C TYR A 20 2.51 4.58 -15.12
N ILE A 21 3.12 5.47 -14.36
CA ILE A 21 4.03 5.10 -13.28
C ILE A 21 3.18 4.72 -12.07
N TYR A 22 3.28 3.47 -11.64
CA TYR A 22 2.67 2.96 -10.43
C TYR A 22 3.59 3.25 -9.25
N ILE A 23 3.18 4.18 -8.37
CA ILE A 23 4.00 4.58 -7.21
C ILE A 23 4.22 3.42 -6.24
N PRO A 24 3.25 2.54 -5.94
CA PRO A 24 3.50 1.38 -5.11
C PRO A 24 4.64 0.48 -5.62
N ASP A 25 4.71 0.23 -6.93
CA ASP A 25 5.77 -0.59 -7.53
C ASP A 25 7.14 0.07 -7.41
N MET A 26 7.16 1.39 -7.63
CA MET A 26 8.38 2.17 -7.45
C MET A 26 8.85 2.18 -6.00
N LEU A 27 7.92 2.28 -5.05
CA LEU A 27 8.25 2.27 -3.63
C LEU A 27 8.85 0.93 -3.19
N VAL A 28 8.35 -0.20 -3.69
CA VAL A 28 8.98 -1.52 -3.48
C VAL A 28 10.42 -1.52 -3.99
N ALA A 29 10.67 -0.93 -5.17
CA ALA A 29 12.02 -0.80 -5.72
C ALA A 29 12.93 0.11 -4.85
N ILE A 30 12.40 1.19 -4.29
CA ILE A 30 13.10 2.08 -3.36
C ILE A 30 13.43 1.37 -2.05
N VAL A 31 12.49 0.61 -1.48
CA VAL A 31 12.74 -0.22 -0.29
C VAL A 31 13.84 -1.24 -0.55
N ALA A 32 13.85 -1.88 -1.72
CA ALA A 32 14.92 -2.80 -2.09
C ALA A 32 16.29 -2.11 -2.12
N LEU A 33 16.38 -0.87 -2.63
CA LEU A 33 17.61 -0.06 -2.60
C LEU A 33 17.99 0.33 -1.17
N ALA A 34 17.03 0.69 -0.33
CA ALA A 34 17.26 1.02 1.08
C ALA A 34 17.81 -0.19 1.86
N ASN A 35 17.18 -1.36 1.70
CA ASN A 35 17.62 -2.60 2.34
C ASN A 35 19.03 -3.00 1.88
N TYR A 36 19.32 -2.88 0.58
CA TYR A 36 20.69 -3.11 0.10
C TYR A 36 21.67 -2.11 0.71
N SER A 37 21.30 -0.82 0.77
CA SER A 37 22.16 0.22 1.33
C SER A 37 22.47 0.02 2.82
N SER A 38 21.54 -0.52 3.59
CA SER A 38 21.77 -0.83 5.00
C SER A 38 22.81 -1.93 5.23
N GLN A 39 23.05 -2.76 4.22
CA GLN A 39 24.02 -3.86 4.28
C GLN A 39 25.36 -3.50 3.61
N TYR A 40 25.42 -2.48 2.76
CA TYR A 40 26.57 -2.15 1.93
C TYR A 40 26.87 -0.64 1.95
N ASP A 41 27.34 -0.14 3.09
CA ASP A 41 27.90 1.21 3.32
C ASP A 41 27.08 2.37 2.73
N GLY A 42 25.76 2.26 2.74
CA GLY A 42 24.88 3.34 2.27
C GLY A 42 24.89 3.59 0.77
N LYS A 43 25.35 2.65 -0.04
CA LYS A 43 25.64 2.80 -1.48
C LYS A 43 24.54 3.50 -2.30
N TYR A 44 23.27 3.34 -1.95
CA TYR A 44 22.13 3.91 -2.68
C TYR A 44 21.28 4.88 -1.84
N SER A 45 21.72 5.24 -0.64
CA SER A 45 20.99 6.12 0.28
C SER A 45 20.63 7.46 -0.35
N THR A 46 21.55 8.05 -1.13
CA THR A 46 21.26 9.30 -1.87
C THR A 46 20.04 9.16 -2.79
N THR A 47 19.92 8.04 -3.51
CA THR A 47 18.77 7.83 -4.42
C THR A 47 17.48 7.64 -3.64
N VAL A 48 17.50 6.91 -2.55
CA VAL A 48 16.36 6.70 -1.66
C VAL A 48 15.88 8.05 -1.11
N ASN A 49 16.80 8.85 -0.55
CA ASN A 49 16.47 10.16 0.02
C ASN A 49 15.91 11.12 -1.03
N MET A 50 16.53 11.19 -2.20
CA MET A 50 16.04 12.02 -3.32
C MET A 50 14.62 11.65 -3.74
N TRP A 51 14.32 10.35 -3.80
CA TRP A 51 13.01 9.86 -4.17
C TRP A 51 11.95 10.24 -3.11
N VAL A 52 12.24 9.99 -1.83
CA VAL A 52 11.34 10.32 -0.72
C VAL A 52 11.06 11.82 -0.65
N GLU A 53 12.10 12.65 -0.70
CA GLU A 53 11.95 14.11 -0.68
C GLU A 53 11.11 14.63 -1.86
N ARG A 54 11.23 13.99 -3.01
CA ARG A 54 10.44 14.35 -4.17
C ARG A 54 8.99 13.89 -4.02
N ALA A 55 8.75 12.70 -3.46
CA ALA A 55 7.41 12.23 -3.15
C ALA A 55 6.67 13.19 -2.23
N LYS A 56 7.33 13.66 -1.15
CA LYS A 56 6.79 14.65 -0.23
C LYS A 56 6.39 15.97 -0.89
N LYS A 57 7.14 16.40 -1.90
CA LYS A 57 6.97 17.72 -2.53
C LYS A 57 6.05 17.72 -3.74
N GLU A 58 6.13 16.70 -4.58
CA GLU A 58 5.58 16.75 -5.93
C GLU A 58 4.41 15.78 -6.16
N TRP A 59 4.31 14.69 -5.34
CA TRP A 59 3.37 13.60 -5.65
C TRP A 59 2.27 13.44 -4.61
N ILE A 60 2.02 14.48 -3.80
CA ILE A 60 0.92 14.48 -2.84
C ILE A 60 -0.37 14.93 -3.53
N ASP A 61 -1.38 14.09 -3.47
CA ASP A 61 -2.73 14.45 -3.88
C ASP A 61 -3.32 15.48 -2.93
N LYS A 62 -3.82 16.58 -3.48
CA LYS A 62 -4.27 17.75 -2.69
C LYS A 62 -5.56 17.50 -1.92
N GLU A 63 -6.38 16.57 -2.39
CA GLU A 63 -7.67 16.28 -1.78
C GLU A 63 -7.51 15.37 -0.57
N THR A 64 -6.72 14.32 -0.71
CA THR A 64 -6.56 13.29 0.33
C THR A 64 -5.34 13.50 1.21
N GLY A 65 -4.35 14.28 0.75
CA GLY A 65 -3.05 14.43 1.41
C GLY A 65 -2.16 13.18 1.29
N LEU A 66 -2.56 12.21 0.50
CA LEU A 66 -1.83 10.97 0.28
C LEU A 66 -0.91 11.05 -0.93
N VAL A 67 0.15 10.23 -0.92
CA VAL A 67 0.98 10.03 -2.10
C VAL A 67 0.11 9.43 -3.21
N ALA A 68 0.22 10.00 -4.41
CA ALA A 68 -0.51 9.58 -5.59
C ALA A 68 -0.34 8.08 -5.87
N SER A 69 -1.38 7.44 -6.36
CA SER A 69 -1.30 6.05 -6.83
C SER A 69 -0.59 5.96 -8.18
N PHE A 70 -0.83 6.95 -9.04
CA PHE A 70 -0.36 6.95 -10.43
C PHE A 70 0.19 8.31 -10.82
N LEU A 71 1.31 8.28 -11.57
CA LEU A 71 1.88 9.46 -12.20
C LEU A 71 2.02 9.25 -13.71
N GLU A 72 1.97 10.35 -14.42
CA GLU A 72 2.27 10.44 -15.86
C GLU A 72 3.37 11.46 -16.09
N VAL A 73 4.28 11.15 -17.02
CA VAL A 73 5.24 12.13 -17.55
C VAL A 73 4.70 12.63 -18.87
N TYR A 74 4.26 13.88 -18.89
CA TYR A 74 3.71 14.54 -20.08
C TYR A 74 4.44 15.85 -20.36
N ASN A 75 5.00 16.01 -21.55
CA ASN A 75 5.75 17.20 -21.94
C ASN A 75 6.75 17.66 -20.87
N ASP A 76 7.58 16.72 -20.38
CA ASP A 76 8.58 16.95 -19.34
C ASP A 76 8.02 17.37 -17.95
N SER A 77 6.71 17.42 -17.78
CA SER A 77 6.05 17.64 -16.49
C SER A 77 5.54 16.33 -15.91
N ILE A 78 5.50 16.26 -14.58
CA ILE A 78 4.90 15.14 -13.86
C ILE A 78 3.48 15.55 -13.46
N ARG A 79 2.53 14.68 -13.74
CA ARG A 79 1.13 14.87 -13.39
C ARG A 79 0.64 13.71 -12.53
N ILE A 80 -0.14 14.04 -11.50
CA ILE A 80 -0.94 13.05 -10.79
C ILE A 80 -2.12 12.74 -11.70
N VAL A 81 -2.33 11.45 -11.96
CA VAL A 81 -3.41 10.96 -12.80
C VAL A 81 -4.19 9.92 -12.01
N LEU A 82 -5.48 9.84 -12.24
CA LEU A 82 -6.40 8.95 -11.55
C LEU A 82 -6.54 9.25 -10.04
N PRO A 83 -7.69 8.93 -9.46
CA PRO A 83 -7.91 9.07 -8.02
C PRO A 83 -6.97 8.17 -7.20
N VAL A 84 -6.62 8.64 -6.02
CA VAL A 84 -5.89 7.83 -5.04
C VAL A 84 -6.76 6.64 -4.62
N LYS A 85 -6.16 5.47 -4.53
CA LYS A 85 -6.81 4.22 -4.12
C LYS A 85 -6.42 3.83 -2.70
N GLY A 86 -7.38 3.35 -1.92
CA GLY A 86 -7.13 2.91 -0.55
C GLY A 86 -6.17 1.72 -0.45
N SER A 87 -6.27 0.76 -1.38
CA SER A 87 -5.36 -0.37 -1.48
C SER A 87 -3.90 0.06 -1.67
N TYR A 88 -3.66 0.96 -2.61
CA TYR A 88 -2.33 1.47 -2.89
C TYR A 88 -1.79 2.37 -1.77
N SER A 89 -2.66 3.17 -1.14
CA SER A 89 -2.26 4.00 -0.02
C SER A 89 -1.85 3.16 1.19
N ALA A 90 -2.57 2.08 1.49
CA ALA A 90 -2.18 1.16 2.55
C ALA A 90 -0.84 0.48 2.24
N LEU A 91 -0.63 0.03 1.00
CA LEU A 91 0.64 -0.54 0.57
C LEU A 91 1.79 0.49 0.68
N ASN A 92 1.56 1.72 0.22
CA ASN A 92 2.53 2.80 0.31
C ASN A 92 2.90 3.11 1.77
N CYS A 93 1.94 3.24 2.68
CA CYS A 93 2.20 3.48 4.10
C CYS A 93 3.08 2.38 4.71
N TYR A 94 2.77 1.11 4.41
CA TYR A 94 3.58 0.00 4.90
C TYR A 94 5.03 0.09 4.42
N TYR A 95 5.26 0.26 3.13
CA TYR A 95 6.63 0.32 2.61
C TYR A 95 7.36 1.62 2.98
N LEU A 96 6.66 2.76 3.07
CA LEU A 96 7.25 4.00 3.58
C LEU A 96 7.76 3.83 5.01
N SER A 97 7.08 3.07 5.86
CA SER A 97 7.54 2.81 7.23
C SER A 97 8.93 2.15 7.30
N LEU A 98 9.36 1.53 6.20
CA LEU A 98 10.67 0.89 6.10
C LEU A 98 11.80 1.85 5.66
N VAL A 99 11.46 3.01 5.11
CA VAL A 99 12.45 3.98 4.57
C VAL A 99 12.35 5.36 5.23
N ASP A 100 11.16 5.83 5.56
CA ASP A 100 10.91 7.11 6.25
C ASP A 100 9.70 6.97 7.19
N PRO A 101 9.93 6.57 8.46
CA PRO A 101 8.83 6.33 9.40
C PRO A 101 8.00 7.58 9.74
N GLU A 102 8.59 8.77 9.69
CA GLU A 102 7.87 10.03 9.96
C GLU A 102 6.88 10.31 8.83
N PHE A 103 7.35 10.26 7.60
CA PHE A 103 6.49 10.43 6.45
C PHE A 103 5.41 9.32 6.36
N ALA A 104 5.78 8.08 6.68
CA ALA A 104 4.80 6.99 6.77
C ALA A 104 3.69 7.28 7.78
N LYS A 105 4.03 7.88 8.93
CA LYS A 105 3.05 8.26 9.95
C LYS A 105 2.09 9.34 9.44
N GLU A 106 2.61 10.38 8.78
CA GLU A 106 1.79 11.41 8.13
C GLU A 106 0.82 10.81 7.11
N GLN A 107 1.33 9.91 6.26
CA GLN A 107 0.52 9.22 5.25
C GLN A 107 -0.52 8.29 5.88
N TYR A 108 -0.17 7.63 6.97
CA TYR A 108 -1.11 6.80 7.72
C TYR A 108 -2.24 7.61 8.34
N ASP A 109 -1.95 8.77 8.90
CA ASP A 109 -2.97 9.66 9.46
C ASP A 109 -3.94 10.14 8.37
N CYS A 110 -3.43 10.48 7.18
CA CYS A 110 -4.25 10.79 6.01
C CYS A 110 -5.08 9.59 5.54
N LEU A 111 -4.50 8.39 5.51
CA LEU A 111 -5.21 7.14 5.18
C LEU A 111 -6.35 6.88 6.16
N MET A 112 -6.09 6.99 7.47
CA MET A 112 -7.10 6.81 8.51
C MET A 112 -8.23 7.82 8.39
N LYS A 113 -7.91 9.09 8.11
CA LYS A 113 -8.91 10.15 7.95
C LYS A 113 -9.86 9.90 6.77
N ASN A 114 -9.34 9.46 5.63
CA ASN A 114 -10.09 9.42 4.37
C ASN A 114 -10.67 8.03 4.05
N TYR A 115 -9.99 6.95 4.45
CA TYR A 115 -10.29 5.60 3.96
C TYR A 115 -10.67 4.59 5.06
N LYS A 116 -10.47 4.92 6.34
CA LYS A 116 -10.84 4.01 7.43
C LYS A 116 -12.34 3.77 7.46
N GLN A 117 -12.74 2.52 7.56
CA GLN A 117 -14.08 2.09 7.85
C GLN A 117 -14.12 1.25 9.13
N GLY A 118 -15.14 1.48 9.97
CA GLY A 118 -15.33 0.74 11.21
C GLY A 118 -16.54 -0.20 11.22
N PHE A 119 -17.53 0.07 10.35
CA PHE A 119 -18.79 -0.68 10.31
C PHE A 119 -19.19 -0.98 8.85
N PRO A 120 -19.76 -2.16 8.50
CA PRO A 120 -20.01 -3.29 9.39
C PRO A 120 -18.73 -4.05 9.80
N PHE A 121 -17.64 -3.89 9.04
CA PHE A 121 -16.34 -4.49 9.30
C PHE A 121 -15.26 -3.41 9.30
N ALA A 122 -14.26 -3.59 10.14
CA ALA A 122 -13.09 -2.70 10.13
C ALA A 122 -12.23 -2.97 8.89
N GLY A 123 -11.78 -1.91 8.22
CA GLY A 123 -10.95 -2.05 7.05
C GLY A 123 -10.66 -0.73 6.35
N ILE A 124 -10.09 -0.83 5.16
CA ILE A 124 -9.78 0.28 4.28
C ILE A 124 -10.75 0.26 3.09
N LYS A 125 -11.43 1.38 2.85
CA LYS A 125 -12.24 1.58 1.64
C LYS A 125 -11.33 1.66 0.42
N GLU A 126 -11.80 1.22 -0.74
CA GLU A 126 -11.05 1.43 -1.98
C GLU A 126 -11.17 2.87 -2.47
N TYR A 127 -12.34 3.49 -2.31
CA TYR A 127 -12.61 4.86 -2.75
C TYR A 127 -13.01 5.74 -1.57
N HIS A 128 -12.55 6.98 -1.54
CA HIS A 128 -12.91 7.94 -0.49
C HIS A 128 -14.14 8.76 -0.88
N ASP A 129 -14.33 9.02 -2.17
CA ASP A 129 -15.29 9.94 -2.77
C ASP A 129 -16.63 9.30 -3.12
N ARG A 130 -16.72 7.98 -3.06
CA ARG A 130 -17.93 7.24 -3.43
C ARG A 130 -18.15 5.99 -2.60
N THR A 131 -19.42 5.59 -2.52
CA THR A 131 -19.83 4.31 -1.93
C THR A 131 -19.82 3.22 -3.01
N CYS A 132 -19.17 2.10 -2.72
CA CYS A 132 -19.15 0.92 -3.56
C CYS A 132 -19.42 -0.31 -2.68
N LEU A 133 -20.70 -0.64 -2.46
CA LEU A 133 -21.04 -1.75 -1.57
C LEU A 133 -20.53 -3.10 -2.10
N PHE A 134 -20.66 -3.32 -3.40
CA PHE A 134 -20.15 -4.49 -4.08
C PHE A 134 -19.62 -4.09 -5.45
N GLY A 135 -18.45 -4.56 -5.78
CA GLY A 135 -17.81 -4.24 -7.06
C GLY A 135 -16.56 -5.07 -7.29
N MET A 136 -15.90 -4.77 -8.40
CA MET A 136 -14.62 -5.35 -8.76
C MET A 136 -13.68 -4.22 -9.16
N ASP A 137 -12.50 -4.22 -8.63
CA ASP A 137 -11.39 -3.37 -9.07
C ASP A 137 -10.22 -4.27 -9.46
N ILE A 138 -9.53 -3.93 -10.54
CA ILE A 138 -8.48 -4.80 -11.08
C ILE A 138 -7.29 -4.93 -10.13
N ASP A 139 -7.01 -3.89 -9.35
CA ASP A 139 -5.86 -3.84 -8.45
C ASP A 139 -6.24 -4.27 -7.02
N ALA A 140 -7.44 -3.89 -6.57
CA ALA A 140 -7.93 -4.21 -5.23
C ALA A 140 -8.61 -5.57 -5.12
N GLY A 141 -9.05 -6.13 -6.26
CA GLY A 141 -9.90 -7.32 -6.30
C GLY A 141 -11.37 -7.01 -5.99
N PRO A 142 -12.13 -7.97 -5.45
CA PRO A 142 -13.55 -7.76 -5.14
C PRO A 142 -13.70 -6.73 -4.01
N ILE A 143 -14.54 -5.72 -4.24
CA ILE A 143 -14.91 -4.75 -3.21
C ILE A 143 -16.16 -5.27 -2.51
N ILE A 144 -16.12 -5.36 -1.20
CA ILE A 144 -17.20 -5.89 -0.36
C ILE A 144 -17.48 -4.90 0.76
N PHE A 145 -18.69 -4.36 0.84
CA PHE A 145 -19.10 -3.33 1.81
C PHE A 145 -18.16 -2.11 1.81
N ASN A 146 -17.80 -1.59 0.65
CA ASN A 146 -16.81 -0.55 0.37
C ASN A 146 -15.35 -0.95 0.66
N LEU A 147 -15.11 -2.06 1.33
CA LEU A 147 -13.76 -2.47 1.71
C LEU A 147 -12.98 -3.02 0.52
N SER A 148 -11.74 -2.60 0.46
CA SER A 148 -10.70 -3.22 -0.35
C SER A 148 -10.06 -4.36 0.45
N PRO A 149 -10.21 -5.63 0.06
CA PRO A 149 -9.55 -6.74 0.75
C PRO A 149 -8.03 -6.60 0.78
N SER A 150 -7.41 -6.23 -0.34
CA SER A 150 -5.96 -5.99 -0.40
C SER A 150 -5.54 -4.81 0.46
N GLY A 151 -6.25 -3.68 0.38
CA GLY A 151 -5.98 -2.50 1.21
C GLY A 151 -6.14 -2.80 2.70
N THR A 152 -7.18 -3.55 3.07
CA THR A 152 -7.42 -4.00 4.45
C THR A 152 -6.28 -4.92 4.94
N ALA A 153 -5.81 -5.83 4.09
CA ALA A 153 -4.69 -6.71 4.42
C ALA A 153 -3.37 -5.91 4.58
N PHE A 154 -3.03 -5.00 3.67
CA PHE A 154 -1.84 -4.15 3.81
C PHE A 154 -1.91 -3.26 5.04
N ALA A 155 -3.09 -2.78 5.42
CA ALA A 155 -3.27 -1.96 6.62
C ALA A 155 -2.93 -2.72 7.93
N ILE A 156 -2.97 -4.05 7.95
CA ILE A 156 -2.49 -4.84 9.10
C ILE A 156 -0.99 -4.57 9.31
N GLY A 157 -0.20 -4.62 8.24
CA GLY A 157 1.24 -4.31 8.27
C GLY A 157 1.51 -2.86 8.66
N CYS A 158 0.75 -1.89 8.10
CA CYS A 158 0.85 -0.49 8.46
C CYS A 158 0.61 -0.26 9.95
N ALA A 159 -0.53 -0.74 10.46
CA ALA A 159 -0.91 -0.58 11.85
C ALA A 159 0.12 -1.23 12.79
N THR A 160 0.71 -2.38 12.40
CA THR A 160 1.80 -3.02 13.14
C THR A 160 3.04 -2.15 13.17
N SER A 161 3.49 -1.63 12.02
CA SER A 161 4.72 -0.85 11.90
C SER A 161 4.63 0.52 12.58
N LEU A 162 3.41 1.07 12.71
CA LEU A 162 3.14 2.39 13.28
C LEU A 162 2.49 2.33 14.67
N ASP A 163 2.49 1.14 15.28
CA ASP A 163 2.03 0.88 16.66
C ASP A 163 0.53 1.18 16.93
N ASP A 164 -0.32 1.12 15.90
CA ASP A 164 -1.78 1.17 16.06
C ASP A 164 -2.35 -0.24 16.30
N MET A 165 -2.08 -0.79 17.45
CA MET A 165 -2.47 -2.15 17.81
C MET A 165 -3.99 -2.32 17.96
N GLU A 166 -4.71 -1.24 18.27
CA GLU A 166 -6.18 -1.29 18.34
C GLU A 166 -6.79 -1.54 16.95
N PHE A 167 -6.38 -0.75 15.96
CA PHE A 167 -6.90 -0.92 14.60
C PHE A 167 -6.40 -2.22 13.98
N ARG A 168 -5.12 -2.58 14.19
CA ARG A 168 -4.58 -3.88 13.78
C ARG A 168 -5.45 -5.05 14.24
N ASN A 169 -5.84 -5.08 15.51
CA ASN A 169 -6.66 -6.16 16.05
C ASN A 169 -8.07 -6.21 15.44
N LYS A 170 -8.65 -5.05 15.09
CA LYS A 170 -9.92 -4.97 14.36
C LYS A 170 -9.77 -5.50 12.93
N LEU A 171 -8.68 -5.16 12.24
CA LEU A 171 -8.38 -5.65 10.89
C LEU A 171 -8.19 -7.17 10.87
N LEU A 172 -7.49 -7.72 11.86
CA LEU A 172 -7.30 -9.17 11.98
C LEU A 172 -8.63 -9.90 12.16
N LYS A 173 -9.56 -9.38 12.96
CA LYS A 173 -10.92 -9.94 13.09
C LYS A 173 -11.67 -9.92 11.75
N THR A 174 -11.55 -8.86 10.98
CA THR A 174 -12.13 -8.80 9.63
C THR A 174 -11.49 -9.84 8.69
N ALA A 175 -10.16 -9.98 8.74
CA ALA A 175 -9.45 -10.97 7.93
C ALA A 175 -9.82 -12.42 8.32
N GLU A 176 -10.04 -12.69 9.62
CA GLU A 176 -10.50 -14.00 10.11
C GLU A 176 -11.86 -14.38 9.54
N LEU A 177 -12.79 -13.43 9.38
CA LEU A 177 -14.07 -13.69 8.74
C LEU A 177 -13.90 -14.12 7.28
N GLY A 178 -13.02 -13.46 6.52
CA GLY A 178 -12.69 -13.81 5.14
C GLY A 178 -11.93 -15.13 5.01
N GLY A 179 -11.07 -15.43 5.97
CA GLY A 179 -10.27 -16.66 6.05
C GLY A 179 -10.92 -17.81 6.80
N SER A 180 -12.20 -17.68 7.22
CA SER A 180 -12.91 -18.76 7.90
C SER A 180 -12.97 -20.01 7.03
N THR A 181 -12.54 -21.13 7.59
CA THR A 181 -12.56 -22.42 6.90
C THR A 181 -13.96 -23.02 6.94
N VAL A 182 -14.49 -23.34 5.77
CA VAL A 182 -15.74 -24.09 5.61
C VAL A 182 -15.42 -25.46 5.09
N THR A 183 -15.93 -26.51 5.76
CA THR A 183 -15.78 -27.89 5.29
C THR A 183 -17.05 -28.33 4.59
N TRP A 184 -16.92 -28.68 3.31
CA TRP A 184 -18.01 -29.18 2.49
C TRP A 184 -17.57 -30.43 1.73
N PHE A 185 -18.35 -31.49 1.78
CA PHE A 185 -18.03 -32.79 1.17
C PHE A 185 -16.62 -33.32 1.49
N GLY A 186 -16.16 -33.18 2.74
CA GLY A 186 -14.84 -33.64 3.18
C GLY A 186 -13.66 -32.83 2.67
N LYS A 187 -13.91 -31.69 1.99
CA LYS A 187 -12.88 -30.74 1.58
C LYS A 187 -13.03 -29.44 2.36
N SER A 188 -11.93 -28.93 2.86
CA SER A 188 -11.87 -27.63 3.53
C SER A 188 -11.51 -26.54 2.54
N HIS A 189 -12.28 -25.46 2.56
CA HIS A 189 -12.10 -24.28 1.74
C HIS A 189 -12.16 -23.04 2.64
N TYR A 190 -11.39 -22.03 2.33
CA TYR A 190 -11.60 -20.71 2.92
C TYR A 190 -12.85 -20.06 2.33
N LEU A 191 -13.61 -19.33 3.14
CA LEU A 191 -14.90 -18.77 2.74
C LEU A 191 -14.78 -17.81 1.54
N LEU A 192 -13.73 -17.00 1.50
CA LEU A 192 -13.49 -16.01 0.43
C LEU A 192 -12.17 -16.25 -0.34
N ALA A 193 -11.22 -16.99 0.19
CA ALA A 193 -9.89 -17.08 -0.37
C ALA A 193 -9.76 -17.98 -1.61
N ASN A 194 -10.74 -18.83 -1.89
CA ASN A 194 -10.80 -19.53 -3.19
C ASN A 194 -10.92 -18.57 -4.38
N LEU A 195 -11.24 -17.30 -4.13
CA LEU A 195 -11.35 -16.26 -5.16
C LEU A 195 -10.04 -15.50 -5.39
N ALA A 196 -9.10 -15.51 -4.43
CA ALA A 196 -7.87 -14.73 -4.55
C ALA A 196 -6.75 -15.29 -3.65
N LEU A 197 -5.98 -16.26 -4.16
CA LEU A 197 -4.78 -16.79 -3.48
C LEU A 197 -3.77 -15.71 -3.10
N VAL A 198 -3.69 -14.62 -3.88
CA VAL A 198 -2.85 -13.46 -3.58
C VAL A 198 -3.26 -12.78 -2.28
N GLY A 199 -4.56 -12.71 -1.98
CA GLY A 199 -5.07 -12.14 -0.73
C GLY A 199 -4.58 -12.88 0.51
N GLU A 200 -4.53 -14.21 0.47
CA GLU A 200 -3.98 -15.04 1.55
C GLU A 200 -2.49 -14.76 1.78
N ALA A 201 -1.72 -14.69 0.70
CA ALA A 201 -0.29 -14.39 0.80
C ALA A 201 -0.04 -13.00 1.40
N ILE A 202 -0.83 -11.99 1.02
CA ILE A 202 -0.73 -10.64 1.59
C ILE A 202 -1.08 -10.66 3.07
N VAL A 203 -2.19 -11.29 3.47
CA VAL A 203 -2.60 -11.39 4.88
C VAL A 203 -1.53 -12.10 5.70
N LEU A 204 -0.98 -13.21 5.22
CA LEU A 204 0.10 -13.92 5.89
C LEU A 204 1.34 -13.03 6.06
N ALA A 205 1.79 -12.38 5.00
CA ALA A 205 2.96 -11.50 5.03
C ALA A 205 2.76 -10.33 6.02
N MET A 206 1.60 -9.69 6.00
CA MET A 206 1.30 -8.54 6.86
C MET A 206 1.06 -8.96 8.33
N ARG A 207 0.47 -10.12 8.57
CA ARG A 207 0.25 -10.67 9.91
C ARG A 207 1.56 -11.05 10.60
N THR A 208 2.54 -11.52 9.83
CA THR A 208 3.86 -11.95 10.32
C THR A 208 4.90 -10.83 10.28
N SER A 209 4.57 -9.65 9.75
CA SER A 209 5.46 -8.50 9.80
C SER A 209 5.70 -8.10 11.26
N ALA A 210 6.98 -7.99 11.64
CA ALA A 210 7.36 -7.53 12.95
C ALA A 210 7.50 -6.00 12.98
N PRO A 211 7.18 -5.32 14.10
CA PRO A 211 7.57 -3.94 14.29
C PRO A 211 9.09 -3.84 14.12
N LYS A 212 9.57 -2.80 13.44
CA LYS A 212 11.02 -2.53 13.45
C LYS A 212 11.43 -2.26 14.90
N THR A 213 12.23 -3.15 15.48
CA THR A 213 12.94 -2.82 16.70
C THR A 213 13.80 -1.61 16.38
N ARG A 214 13.51 -0.47 17.00
CA ARG A 214 14.39 0.70 16.91
C ARG A 214 15.73 0.28 17.51
N MET A 215 16.74 0.05 16.67
CA MET A 215 18.12 -0.05 17.10
C MET A 215 18.65 1.34 17.40
#